data_d8a5b12489c1c89c16032917992b83e8
#
_entry.id   d8a5b12489c1c89c16032917992b83e8
#
_cell.length_a   1.000
_cell.length_b   1.000
_cell.length_c   1.000
_cell.angle_alpha   90.00
_cell.angle_beta   90.00
_cell.angle_gamma   90.00
#
_symmetry.space_group_name_H-M   'P 1'
#
loop_
_entity.id
_entity.type
_entity.pdbx_description
1 polymer ?
#
loop_
_entity_poly.entity_id
_entity_poly.type
_entity_poly.pdbx_seq_one_letter_code
_entity_poly.pdbx_strand_id
1 'polypeptide(L)' 'MAKKENKKENQPVLNLDGKEYEIDAMSDDQKLMVSHIADLNRKIESTSFNLQQLQFGRQAFIDALKNGLSER' A
#
# COMPACT_ATOMS: atom_id res chain seq x y z
N MET A 1 -18.36 -28.62 -3.79
CA MET A 1 -17.71 -28.55 -2.92
C MET A 1 -16.59 -27.62 -2.73
N ALA A 2 -15.51 -28.10 -2.30
CA ALA A 2 -14.38 -27.26 -2.04
C ALA A 2 -14.00 -26.41 -3.22
N LYS A 3 -14.21 -26.91 -4.39
CA LYS A 3 -13.90 -26.17 -5.55
C LYS A 3 -14.66 -24.89 -5.69
N LYS A 4 -15.89 -24.87 -5.31
CA LYS A 4 -16.69 -23.72 -5.37
C LYS A 4 -16.20 -22.68 -4.45
N GLU A 5 -15.82 -23.08 -3.27
CA GLU A 5 -15.29 -22.17 -2.31
C GLU A 5 -14.01 -21.56 -2.78
N ASN A 6 -13.18 -22.40 -3.37
CA ASN A 6 -11.92 -21.89 -3.89
C ASN A 6 -12.11 -20.85 -4.97
N LYS A 7 -13.08 -21.10 -5.83
CA LYS A 7 -13.39 -20.19 -6.86
C LYS A 7 -13.81 -18.86 -6.30
N LYS A 8 -14.64 -18.89 -5.28
CA LYS A 8 -15.10 -17.72 -4.65
C LYS A 8 -13.97 -16.96 -4.02
N GLU A 9 -13.09 -17.67 -3.39
CA GLU A 9 -11.95 -17.04 -2.75
C GLU A 9 -11.02 -16.40 -3.76
N ASN A 10 -10.97 -16.94 -4.95
CA ASN A 10 -10.10 -16.40 -5.97
C ASN A 10 -10.68 -15.24 -6.74
N GLN A 11 -11.93 -14.94 -6.52
CA GLN A 11 -12.53 -13.81 -7.22
C GLN A 11 -12.07 -12.52 -6.59
N PRO A 12 -11.68 -11.58 -7.41
CA PRO A 12 -11.22 -10.30 -6.84
C PRO A 12 -12.39 -9.54 -6.25
N VAL A 13 -12.17 -9.02 -5.06
CA VAL A 13 -13.16 -8.20 -4.38
C VAL A 13 -12.51 -6.92 -3.90
N LEU A 14 -13.32 -5.90 -3.75
CA LEU A 14 -12.87 -4.62 -3.22
C LEU A 14 -13.64 -4.34 -1.95
N ASN A 15 -12.91 -4.03 -0.89
CA ASN A 15 -13.53 -3.71 0.38
C ASN A 15 -13.63 -2.20 0.53
N LEU A 16 -14.84 -1.69 0.63
CA LEU A 16 -15.07 -0.26 0.83
C LEU A 16 -15.93 -0.08 2.07
N ASP A 17 -15.36 0.59 3.06
CA ASP A 17 -16.08 0.90 4.28
C ASP A 17 -16.68 -0.33 4.93
N GLY A 18 -15.95 -1.44 4.89
CA GLY A 18 -16.41 -2.67 5.51
C GLY A 18 -17.30 -3.53 4.65
N LYS A 19 -17.57 -3.10 3.43
CA LYS A 19 -18.39 -3.87 2.52
C LYS A 19 -17.57 -4.39 1.38
N GLU A 20 -17.77 -5.65 1.03
CA GLU A 20 -17.04 -6.26 -0.08
C GLU A 20 -17.86 -6.22 -1.35
N TYR A 21 -17.24 -5.82 -2.42
CA TYR A 21 -17.88 -5.75 -3.72
C TYR A 21 -17.07 -6.61 -4.70
N GLU A 22 -17.77 -7.40 -5.49
CA GLU A 22 -17.09 -8.22 -6.51
C GLU A 22 -16.73 -7.35 -7.69
N ILE A 23 -15.47 -7.32 -8.02
CA ILE A 23 -14.97 -6.48 -9.09
C ILE A 23 -15.53 -6.94 -10.44
N ASP A 24 -15.65 -8.24 -10.61
CA ASP A 24 -16.17 -8.77 -11.87
C ASP A 24 -17.61 -8.37 -12.15
N ALA A 25 -18.36 -8.01 -11.13
CA ALA A 25 -19.74 -7.58 -11.30
C ALA A 25 -19.86 -6.09 -11.58
N MET A 26 -18.76 -5.38 -11.61
CA MET A 26 -18.77 -3.94 -11.81
C MET A 26 -18.83 -3.56 -13.27
N SER A 27 -19.28 -2.34 -13.54
CA SER A 27 -19.27 -1.81 -14.90
C SER A 27 -17.83 -1.51 -15.30
N ASP A 28 -17.61 -1.25 -16.58
CA ASP A 28 -16.29 -0.92 -17.07
C ASP A 28 -15.71 0.32 -16.41
N ASP A 29 -16.55 1.33 -16.24
CA ASP A 29 -16.12 2.56 -15.58
C ASP A 29 -15.72 2.30 -14.13
N GLN A 30 -16.49 1.45 -13.45
CA GLN A 30 -16.17 1.11 -12.06
C GLN A 30 -14.89 0.32 -11.98
N LYS A 31 -14.67 -0.60 -12.92
CA LYS A 31 -13.43 -1.37 -12.94
C LYS A 31 -12.22 -0.47 -13.17
N LEU A 32 -12.40 0.54 -13.99
CA LEU A 32 -11.32 1.50 -14.24
C LEU A 32 -10.97 2.24 -12.95
N MET A 33 -11.97 2.63 -12.19
CA MET A 33 -11.73 3.30 -10.92
C MET A 33 -10.99 2.40 -9.94
N VAL A 34 -11.35 1.11 -9.91
CA VAL A 34 -10.67 0.15 -9.06
C VAL A 34 -9.19 0.07 -9.44
N SER A 35 -8.93 0.08 -10.73
CA SER A 35 -7.56 0.05 -11.23
C SER A 35 -6.77 1.24 -10.75
N HIS A 36 -7.37 2.42 -10.81
CA HIS A 36 -6.72 3.64 -10.33
C HIS A 36 -6.48 3.59 -8.83
N ILE A 37 -7.45 3.08 -8.08
CA ILE A 37 -7.29 2.96 -6.63
C ILE A 37 -6.14 2.03 -6.29
N ALA A 38 -6.07 0.89 -6.96
CA ALA A 38 -5.00 -0.07 -6.70
C ALA A 38 -3.64 0.54 -7.02
N ASP A 39 -3.55 1.27 -8.13
CA ASP A 39 -2.31 1.90 -8.53
C ASP A 39 -1.89 2.97 -7.53
N LEU A 40 -2.84 3.79 -7.11
CA LEU A 40 -2.57 4.84 -6.15
C LEU A 40 -2.14 4.28 -4.80
N ASN A 41 -2.77 3.19 -4.37
CA ASN A 41 -2.39 2.54 -3.12
C ASN A 41 -0.95 2.05 -3.18
N ARG A 42 -0.55 1.47 -4.29
CA ARG A 42 0.83 1.02 -4.44
C ARG A 42 1.80 2.19 -4.39
N LYS A 43 1.44 3.30 -5.03
CA LYS A 43 2.30 4.48 -5.02
C LYS A 43 2.41 5.09 -3.64
N ILE A 44 1.31 5.11 -2.91
CA ILE A 44 1.31 5.61 -1.55
C ILE A 44 2.21 4.76 -0.67
N GLU A 45 2.10 3.44 -0.78
CA GLU A 45 2.92 2.55 0.02
C GLU A 45 4.40 2.71 -0.31
N SER A 46 4.70 2.80 -1.59
CA SER A 46 6.08 2.98 -2.03
C SER A 46 6.65 4.29 -1.53
N THR A 47 5.86 5.35 -1.61
CA THR A 47 6.28 6.68 -1.16
C THR A 47 6.45 6.71 0.36
N SER A 48 5.57 6.05 1.08
CA SER A 48 5.68 5.94 2.54
C SER A 48 6.95 5.23 2.94
N PHE A 49 7.26 4.17 2.23
CA PHE A 49 8.48 3.41 2.50
C PHE A 49 9.71 4.27 2.23
N ASN A 50 9.69 5.00 1.10
CA ASN A 50 10.78 5.89 0.75
C ASN A 50 10.94 7.00 1.79
N LEU A 51 9.83 7.53 2.26
CA LEU A 51 9.87 8.58 3.28
C LEU A 51 10.51 8.05 4.56
N GLN A 52 10.14 6.85 4.96
CA GLN A 52 10.72 6.22 6.12
C GLN A 52 12.23 6.09 5.99
N GLN A 53 12.68 5.62 4.83
CA GLN A 53 14.11 5.48 4.59
C GLN A 53 14.83 6.80 4.65
N LEU A 54 14.22 7.84 4.12
CA LEU A 54 14.82 9.16 4.14
C LEU A 54 14.89 9.69 5.57
N GLN A 55 13.86 9.42 6.36
CA GLN A 55 13.86 9.87 7.76
C GLN A 55 14.91 9.13 8.57
N PHE A 56 15.07 7.84 8.35
CA PHE A 56 16.10 7.08 9.03
C PHE A 56 17.49 7.55 8.62
N GLY A 57 17.68 7.83 7.35
CA GLY A 57 18.95 8.36 6.87
C GLY A 57 19.29 9.69 7.50
N ARG A 58 18.28 10.56 7.57
CA ARG A 58 18.48 11.87 8.18
C ARG A 58 18.86 11.71 9.65
N GLN A 59 18.18 10.81 10.35
CA GLN A 59 18.46 10.60 11.78
C GLN A 59 19.87 10.05 11.99
N ALA A 60 20.30 9.16 11.10
CA ALA A 60 21.64 8.62 11.20
C ALA A 60 22.69 9.71 11.07
N PHE A 61 22.48 10.64 10.16
CA PHE A 61 23.41 11.76 9.99
C PHE A 61 23.38 12.71 11.16
N ILE A 62 22.19 12.94 11.71
CA ILE A 62 22.06 13.78 12.90
C ILE A 62 22.82 13.16 14.07
N ASP A 63 22.67 11.87 14.26
CA ASP A 63 23.35 11.16 15.34
C ASP A 63 24.87 11.20 15.16
N ALA A 64 25.32 11.01 13.94
CA ALA A 64 26.74 11.06 13.65
C ALA A 64 27.32 12.45 13.94
N LEU A 65 26.56 13.48 13.56
CA LEU A 65 26.98 14.84 13.80
C LEU A 65 27.06 15.13 15.30
N LYS A 66 26.05 14.69 16.06
CA LYS A 66 26.05 14.90 17.51
C LYS A 66 27.23 14.22 18.14
N ASN A 67 27.53 13.01 17.69
CA ASN A 67 28.68 12.29 18.24
C ASN A 67 29.98 13.04 17.95
N GLY A 68 30.13 13.55 16.75
CA GLY A 68 31.31 14.32 16.41
C GLY A 68 31.46 15.59 17.22
N LEU A 69 30.32 16.25 17.45
CA LEU A 69 30.35 17.48 18.23
C LEU A 69 30.65 17.21 19.71
N SER A 70 30.16 16.10 20.22
CA SER A 70 30.41 15.74 21.61
C SER A 70 31.83 15.39 21.89
N GLU A 71 32.53 14.92 20.93
CA GLU A 71 33.90 14.51 21.10
C GLU A 71 34.87 15.68 21.14
N ARG A 72 34.43 16.87 20.87
CA ARG A 72 35.29 18.03 20.94
C ARG A 72 35.50 18.49 22.35
#